data_560a64595b8fb79133e7e258f62a9d17
#
_entry.id   560a64595b8fb79133e7e258f62a9d17
#
_cell.length_a   1.000
_cell.length_b   1.000
_cell.length_c   1.000
_cell.angle_alpha   90.00
_cell.angle_beta   90.00
_cell.angle_gamma   90.00
#
_symmetry.space_group_name_H-M   'P 1'
#
loop_
_entity.id
_entity.type
_entity.pdbx_description
1 polymer ?
#
loop_
_entity_poly.entity_id
_entity_poly.type
_entity_poly.pdbx_seq_one_letter_code
_entity_poly.pdbx_strand_id
1 'polypeptide(L)'
;MSAAGRKAICFYFQVHQPFRLKRYRFFDLGHDHYYYDDYTNESIMRKVADKCYLPANKIILDLIKKHNGKFKVSFSLSGTVINQFRLYAPEVLDSFRELAATGMVEFLAETNAHSLASLKSRSQFLEQVSIHREMVKEYLGAETTAFRNTELIYSDQIGAWIADLGFKAVLTEGAKHILGWKSPNFLYCNAINPRLKVLLRNFVLSDDIAFRFSNKSWSAWPLTADKYASWLAKLAPKSELVNIFIDYETFGEHNWKETGIFDFLNHLPGSVIKKTPFKFMTPSEIADSIQPVSAISVPSPVSWADEERDITAWLGNELQVAAIDKLYELSTKVKRCNDDQISRDFEFLQSSDHFYYMATKFFSDGAVHAYFNPYETPYDAFMNYMNVLSDFEIRVNRFAPLSAEQTEIAKLHSQIADKDKLIEEQAAMIRKLSGTKTKKTRVAIKESTASEKPAASTSAKAKTTKTRKATSEPSLRELARKLISESSAKKTAPLKKKATGKMTATKAKTASAKPKAAASKSTAGTVKTKTAAGTKKTAVKKPLKKATKAKKAVKATVKKTKAKK
;
A
#
# COMPACT_ATOMS: atom_id res chain seq x y z
N MET A 1 22.36 35.38 25.51
CA MET A 1 22.76 34.98 24.12
C MET A 1 21.56 34.36 23.48
N SER A 2 20.92 35.04 22.55
CA SER A 2 19.81 34.50 21.78
C SER A 2 20.29 33.21 21.09
N ALA A 3 19.67 32.08 21.38
CA ALA A 3 19.89 30.82 20.67
C ALA A 3 19.46 31.05 19.22
N ALA A 4 20.41 31.41 18.36
CA ALA A 4 20.19 31.34 16.91
C ALA A 4 19.78 29.90 16.64
N GLY A 5 18.47 29.68 16.45
CA GLY A 5 17.85 28.36 16.34
C GLY A 5 18.61 27.52 15.31
N ARG A 6 18.93 26.29 15.67
CA ARG A 6 19.57 25.34 14.74
C ARG A 6 18.64 25.14 13.57
N LYS A 7 19.10 25.46 12.37
CA LYS A 7 18.35 25.24 11.13
C LYS A 7 18.75 23.90 10.53
N ALA A 8 17.78 23.00 10.33
CA ALA A 8 18.01 21.65 9.83
C ALA A 8 17.34 21.40 8.49
N ILE A 9 17.98 20.58 7.67
CA ILE A 9 17.37 19.97 6.50
C ILE A 9 17.51 18.44 6.64
N CYS A 10 16.39 17.72 6.51
CA CYS A 10 16.34 16.27 6.58
C CYS A 10 16.03 15.71 5.19
N PHE A 11 16.93 14.91 4.66
CA PHE A 11 16.68 14.09 3.48
C PHE A 11 16.40 12.66 3.92
N TYR A 12 15.24 12.16 3.51
CA TYR A 12 14.83 10.80 3.73
C TYR A 12 14.40 10.13 2.42
N PHE A 13 14.82 8.89 2.25
CA PHE A 13 14.54 8.06 1.10
C PHE A 13 13.82 6.77 1.51
N GLN A 14 12.68 6.49 0.88
CA GLN A 14 12.00 5.21 0.97
C GLN A 14 12.60 4.25 -0.06
N VAL A 15 12.88 3.02 0.38
CA VAL A 15 13.31 1.90 -0.47
C VAL A 15 12.36 0.74 -0.25
N HIS A 16 11.54 0.43 -1.26
CA HIS A 16 10.56 -0.65 -1.18
C HIS A 16 10.35 -1.32 -2.53
N GLN A 17 10.24 -2.65 -2.51
CA GLN A 17 9.76 -3.46 -3.62
C GLN A 17 8.89 -4.60 -3.05
N PRO A 18 7.63 -4.77 -3.52
CA PRO A 18 6.78 -5.87 -3.08
C PRO A 18 7.19 -7.18 -3.75
N PHE A 19 6.88 -8.31 -3.12
CA PHE A 19 6.84 -9.60 -3.82
C PHE A 19 5.60 -9.66 -4.69
N ARG A 20 5.76 -9.56 -6.00
CA ARG A 20 4.68 -9.64 -6.98
C ARG A 20 4.17 -11.05 -7.06
N LEU A 21 2.83 -11.16 -7.10
CA LEU A 21 2.16 -12.44 -7.23
C LEU A 21 2.16 -12.88 -8.70
N LYS A 22 2.40 -14.18 -8.93
CA LYS A 22 2.18 -14.77 -10.25
C LYS A 22 0.69 -14.78 -10.59
N ARG A 23 0.36 -14.97 -11.86
CA ARG A 23 -1.02 -15.19 -12.27
C ARG A 23 -1.53 -16.50 -11.67
N TYR A 24 -2.49 -16.39 -10.74
CA TYR A 24 -3.06 -17.49 -9.98
C TYR A 24 -4.54 -17.64 -10.33
N ARG A 25 -4.93 -18.83 -10.84
CA ARG A 25 -6.26 -19.09 -11.35
C ARG A 25 -7.09 -19.86 -10.33
N PHE A 26 -8.40 -19.83 -10.51
CA PHE A 26 -9.32 -20.66 -9.69
C PHE A 26 -8.96 -22.14 -9.70
N PHE A 27 -8.47 -22.68 -10.83
CA PHE A 27 -8.08 -24.10 -10.95
C PHE A 27 -6.76 -24.45 -10.27
N ASP A 28 -5.98 -23.47 -9.84
CA ASP A 28 -4.72 -23.67 -9.11
C ASP A 28 -4.96 -23.86 -7.60
N LEU A 29 -6.17 -23.55 -7.11
CA LEU A 29 -6.59 -23.66 -5.71
C LEU A 29 -6.45 -25.11 -5.20
N GLY A 30 -5.73 -25.29 -4.09
CA GLY A 30 -5.50 -26.58 -3.45
C GLY A 30 -4.42 -27.45 -4.10
N HIS A 31 -3.81 -27.00 -5.20
CA HIS A 31 -2.82 -27.74 -5.96
C HIS A 31 -1.45 -27.08 -6.01
N ASP A 32 -1.40 -25.75 -6.05
CA ASP A 32 -0.17 -24.98 -6.13
C ASP A 32 -0.14 -23.92 -5.03
N HIS A 33 0.76 -24.13 -4.06
CA HIS A 33 0.89 -23.27 -2.88
C HIS A 33 2.04 -22.26 -2.98
N TYR A 34 2.61 -22.08 -4.17
CA TYR A 34 3.61 -21.06 -4.44
C TYR A 34 2.99 -19.87 -5.18
N TYR A 35 3.06 -18.67 -4.62
CA TYR A 35 2.26 -17.54 -5.09
C TYR A 35 3.03 -16.48 -5.88
N TYR A 36 4.38 -16.53 -5.90
CA TYR A 36 5.22 -15.44 -6.35
C TYR A 36 5.71 -15.60 -7.79
N ASP A 37 5.88 -14.47 -8.48
CA ASP A 37 6.50 -14.37 -9.81
C ASP A 37 7.99 -14.04 -9.64
N ASP A 38 8.81 -15.08 -9.42
CA ASP A 38 10.24 -14.90 -9.18
C ASP A 38 10.94 -14.25 -10.35
N TYR A 39 10.57 -14.62 -11.58
CA TYR A 39 11.18 -14.05 -12.79
C TYR A 39 10.95 -12.53 -12.87
N THR A 40 9.73 -12.08 -12.67
CA THR A 40 9.41 -10.65 -12.67
C THR A 40 10.04 -9.94 -11.49
N ASN A 41 10.04 -10.53 -10.29
CA ASN A 41 10.66 -9.96 -9.09
C ASN A 41 12.16 -9.80 -9.27
N GLU A 42 12.87 -10.82 -9.77
CA GLU A 42 14.31 -10.76 -10.06
C GLU A 42 14.62 -9.73 -11.15
N SER A 43 13.89 -9.76 -12.27
CA SER A 43 14.11 -8.85 -13.40
C SER A 43 13.95 -7.38 -13.00
N ILE A 44 12.90 -7.05 -12.23
CA ILE A 44 12.69 -5.68 -11.75
C ILE A 44 13.75 -5.31 -10.73
N MET A 45 14.08 -6.20 -9.78
CA MET A 45 15.10 -5.93 -8.77
C MET A 45 16.46 -5.66 -9.39
N ARG A 46 16.91 -6.49 -10.34
CA ARG A 46 18.17 -6.28 -11.07
C ARG A 46 18.17 -4.95 -11.83
N LYS A 47 17.09 -4.68 -12.55
CA LYS A 47 16.94 -3.41 -13.29
C LYS A 47 17.04 -2.19 -12.38
N VAL A 48 16.34 -2.20 -11.24
CA VAL A 48 16.35 -1.07 -10.31
C VAL A 48 17.67 -0.97 -9.56
N ALA A 49 18.32 -2.10 -9.23
CA ALA A 49 19.64 -2.14 -8.66
C ALA A 49 20.66 -1.41 -9.55
N ASP A 50 20.69 -1.75 -10.83
CA ASP A 50 21.65 -1.17 -11.81
C ASP A 50 21.36 0.30 -12.11
N LYS A 51 20.09 0.68 -12.24
CA LYS A 51 19.72 2.04 -12.65
C LYS A 51 19.65 3.04 -11.50
N CYS A 52 19.26 2.58 -10.30
CA CYS A 52 18.99 3.43 -9.15
C CYS A 52 19.94 3.14 -7.98
N TYR A 53 19.79 1.98 -7.32
CA TYR A 53 20.36 1.78 -5.99
C TYR A 53 21.88 1.84 -5.97
N LEU A 54 22.58 1.10 -6.83
CA LEU A 54 24.04 1.07 -6.85
C LEU A 54 24.66 2.42 -7.24
N PRO A 55 24.24 3.10 -8.34
CA PRO A 55 24.80 4.39 -8.68
C PRO A 55 24.45 5.49 -7.68
N ALA A 56 23.24 5.50 -7.13
CA ALA A 56 22.85 6.50 -6.13
C ALA A 56 23.58 6.30 -4.80
N ASN A 57 23.72 5.05 -4.30
CA ASN A 57 24.48 4.72 -3.09
C ASN A 57 25.94 5.14 -3.22
N LYS A 58 26.55 4.88 -4.38
CA LYS A 58 27.93 5.33 -4.67
C LYS A 58 28.05 6.85 -4.58
N ILE A 59 27.13 7.59 -5.19
CA ILE A 59 27.14 9.07 -5.14
C ILE A 59 26.98 9.56 -3.70
N ILE A 60 26.06 9.00 -2.92
CA ILE A 60 25.83 9.38 -1.52
C ILE A 60 27.08 9.10 -0.68
N LEU A 61 27.70 7.94 -0.85
CA LEU A 61 28.95 7.58 -0.15
C LEU A 61 30.08 8.57 -0.45
N ASP A 62 30.26 8.90 -1.74
CA ASP A 62 31.27 9.87 -2.19
C ASP A 62 30.98 11.27 -1.63
N LEU A 63 29.71 11.67 -1.55
CA LEU A 63 29.29 12.95 -0.97
C LEU A 63 29.53 13.01 0.54
N ILE A 64 29.25 11.94 1.27
CA ILE A 64 29.53 11.84 2.72
C ILE A 64 31.05 12.04 2.96
N LYS A 65 31.88 11.34 2.21
CA LYS A 65 33.35 11.46 2.28
C LYS A 65 33.79 12.88 1.92
N LYS A 66 33.32 13.43 0.82
CA LYS A 66 33.67 14.77 0.29
C LYS A 66 33.33 15.91 1.25
N HIS A 67 32.21 15.79 1.97
CA HIS A 67 31.73 16.85 2.86
C HIS A 67 32.10 16.63 4.34
N ASN A 68 32.96 15.65 4.66
CA ASN A 68 33.49 15.40 6.00
C ASN A 68 32.39 15.37 7.08
N GLY A 69 31.34 14.56 6.88
CA GLY A 69 30.22 14.39 7.81
C GLY A 69 29.22 15.55 7.87
N LYS A 70 29.36 16.57 7.02
CA LYS A 70 28.34 17.65 6.91
C LYS A 70 27.12 17.27 6.07
N PHE A 71 27.20 16.20 5.29
CA PHE A 71 26.10 15.63 4.54
C PHE A 71 25.63 14.35 5.22
N LYS A 72 24.36 14.32 5.59
CA LYS A 72 23.69 13.21 6.23
C LYS A 72 22.36 12.93 5.55
N VAL A 73 21.95 11.69 5.50
CA VAL A 73 20.69 11.23 4.94
C VAL A 73 20.06 10.15 5.81
N SER A 74 18.82 9.83 5.52
CA SER A 74 18.09 8.78 6.21
C SER A 74 17.36 7.89 5.22
N PHE A 75 17.24 6.60 5.54
CA PHE A 75 16.53 5.62 4.73
C PHE A 75 15.55 4.82 5.59
N SER A 76 14.48 4.32 4.99
CA SER A 76 13.88 3.07 5.44
C SER A 76 13.91 2.06 4.30
N LEU A 77 14.27 0.83 4.62
CA LEU A 77 14.26 -0.31 3.72
C LEU A 77 13.24 -1.30 4.25
N SER A 78 12.16 -1.54 3.51
CA SER A 78 11.16 -2.53 3.96
C SER A 78 11.78 -3.93 4.11
N GLY A 79 11.25 -4.76 5.00
CA GLY A 79 11.73 -6.13 5.14
C GLY A 79 11.59 -6.93 3.85
N THR A 80 10.54 -6.67 3.07
CA THR A 80 10.34 -7.27 1.74
C THR A 80 11.47 -6.90 0.77
N VAL A 81 11.93 -5.65 0.73
CA VAL A 81 13.04 -5.25 -0.15
C VAL A 81 14.37 -5.81 0.33
N ILE A 82 14.61 -5.88 1.65
CA ILE A 82 15.81 -6.53 2.20
C ILE A 82 15.85 -8.01 1.80
N ASN A 83 14.72 -8.70 1.88
CA ASN A 83 14.62 -10.09 1.42
C ASN A 83 14.89 -10.23 -0.09
N GLN A 84 14.39 -9.32 -0.91
CA GLN A 84 14.67 -9.32 -2.35
C GLN A 84 16.14 -8.99 -2.66
N PHE A 85 16.77 -8.08 -1.92
CA PHE A 85 18.22 -7.85 -2.06
C PHE A 85 19.02 -9.12 -1.77
N ARG A 86 18.68 -9.85 -0.69
CA ARG A 86 19.35 -11.11 -0.35
C ARG A 86 19.20 -12.16 -1.43
N LEU A 87 18.06 -12.23 -2.09
CA LEU A 87 17.75 -13.23 -3.12
C LEU A 87 18.34 -12.84 -4.48
N TYR A 88 18.19 -11.59 -4.89
CA TYR A 88 18.39 -11.19 -6.28
C TYR A 88 19.51 -10.16 -6.48
N ALA A 89 19.90 -9.38 -5.46
CA ALA A 89 20.89 -8.31 -5.60
C ALA A 89 21.68 -8.08 -4.30
N PRO A 90 22.45 -9.08 -3.81
CA PRO A 90 23.19 -8.95 -2.53
C PRO A 90 24.18 -7.79 -2.51
N GLU A 91 24.73 -7.41 -3.67
CA GLU A 91 25.62 -6.26 -3.82
C GLU A 91 24.96 -4.91 -3.45
N VAL A 92 23.64 -4.80 -3.60
CA VAL A 92 22.89 -3.62 -3.16
C VAL A 92 22.87 -3.55 -1.64
N LEU A 93 22.60 -4.69 -0.99
CA LEU A 93 22.61 -4.76 0.48
C LEU A 93 23.99 -4.41 1.04
N ASP A 94 25.08 -4.88 0.42
CA ASP A 94 26.45 -4.55 0.80
C ASP A 94 26.71 -3.04 0.65
N SER A 95 26.22 -2.42 -0.42
CA SER A 95 26.35 -0.97 -0.60
C SER A 95 25.61 -0.16 0.48
N PHE A 96 24.46 -0.64 0.98
CA PHE A 96 23.79 -0.02 2.13
C PHE A 96 24.54 -0.24 3.45
N ARG A 97 25.22 -1.39 3.63
CA ARG A 97 26.11 -1.62 4.78
C ARG A 97 27.31 -0.65 4.78
N GLU A 98 27.88 -0.37 3.61
CA GLU A 98 28.92 0.64 3.49
C GLU A 98 28.42 2.03 3.90
N LEU A 99 27.19 2.40 3.52
CA LEU A 99 26.57 3.65 3.95
C LEU A 99 26.34 3.66 5.48
N ALA A 100 25.85 2.58 6.06
CA ALA A 100 25.65 2.45 7.50
C ALA A 100 26.97 2.63 8.28
N ALA A 101 28.04 2.02 7.79
CA ALA A 101 29.37 2.08 8.41
C ALA A 101 29.96 3.49 8.49
N THR A 102 29.45 4.44 7.69
CA THR A 102 29.91 5.85 7.75
C THR A 102 29.47 6.58 9.01
N GLY A 103 28.43 6.11 9.71
CA GLY A 103 27.78 6.81 10.82
C GLY A 103 27.06 8.11 10.43
N MET A 104 26.92 8.38 9.12
CA MET A 104 26.25 9.57 8.57
C MET A 104 24.88 9.26 8.00
N VAL A 105 24.44 8.01 8.08
CA VAL A 105 23.15 7.52 7.59
C VAL A 105 22.35 6.95 8.74
N GLU A 106 21.10 7.40 8.89
CA GLU A 106 20.15 6.83 9.83
C GLU A 106 19.16 5.93 9.10
N PHE A 107 19.03 4.68 9.56
CA PHE A 107 18.00 3.77 9.09
C PHE A 107 16.80 3.81 10.03
N LEU A 108 15.61 4.02 9.46
CA LEU A 108 14.37 4.12 10.20
C LEU A 108 13.66 2.77 10.25
N ALA A 109 12.93 2.54 11.34
CA ALA A 109 11.99 1.43 11.40
C ALA A 109 10.72 1.73 10.60
N GLU A 110 10.12 0.66 10.07
CA GLU A 110 8.78 0.67 9.45
C GLU A 110 8.05 -0.66 9.74
N THR A 111 6.91 -0.93 9.13
CA THR A 111 6.29 -2.27 9.14
C THR A 111 7.08 -3.19 8.22
N ASN A 112 7.43 -4.40 8.68
CA ASN A 112 8.32 -5.32 7.95
C ASN A 112 7.84 -5.63 6.53
N ALA A 113 6.54 -5.90 6.39
CA ALA A 113 5.91 -6.21 5.10
C ALA A 113 5.54 -4.97 4.27
N HIS A 114 5.90 -3.76 4.68
CA HIS A 114 5.35 -2.52 4.10
C HIS A 114 3.82 -2.54 4.08
N SER A 115 3.23 -2.86 5.22
CA SER A 115 1.81 -3.22 5.35
C SER A 115 0.94 -2.10 5.88
N LEU A 116 -0.37 -2.25 5.69
CA LEU A 116 -1.40 -1.39 6.28
C LEU A 116 -1.82 -1.84 7.69
N ALA A 117 -0.98 -2.61 8.40
CA ALA A 117 -1.30 -3.16 9.71
C ALA A 117 -1.69 -2.08 10.73
N SER A 118 -1.12 -0.88 10.65
CA SER A 118 -1.47 0.26 11.52
C SER A 118 -2.93 0.70 11.42
N LEU A 119 -3.63 0.35 10.32
CA LEU A 119 -5.05 0.67 10.08
C LEU A 119 -5.99 -0.50 10.45
N LYS A 120 -5.48 -1.73 10.54
CA LYS A 120 -6.30 -2.94 10.68
C LYS A 120 -6.05 -3.72 11.96
N SER A 121 -4.82 -3.83 12.42
CA SER A 121 -4.48 -4.66 13.57
C SER A 121 -3.28 -4.12 14.34
N ARG A 122 -3.54 -3.55 15.52
CA ARG A 122 -2.47 -3.06 16.40
C ARG A 122 -1.46 -4.17 16.73
N SER A 123 -1.90 -5.40 16.98
CA SER A 123 -0.98 -6.49 17.32
C SER A 123 -0.06 -6.85 16.16
N GLN A 124 -0.59 -6.91 14.92
CA GLN A 124 0.23 -7.13 13.73
C GLN A 124 1.19 -5.97 13.48
N PHE A 125 0.72 -4.73 13.65
CA PHE A 125 1.56 -3.55 13.53
C PHE A 125 2.77 -3.60 14.48
N LEU A 126 2.55 -3.85 15.77
CA LEU A 126 3.61 -3.93 16.76
C LEU A 126 4.60 -5.08 16.48
N GLU A 127 4.08 -6.23 16.07
CA GLU A 127 4.88 -7.42 15.70
C GLU A 127 5.78 -7.12 14.49
N GLN A 128 5.23 -6.57 13.42
CA GLN A 128 6.00 -6.25 12.22
C GLN A 128 7.08 -5.19 12.50
N VAL A 129 6.79 -4.19 13.34
CA VAL A 129 7.81 -3.20 13.73
C VAL A 129 8.94 -3.86 14.51
N SER A 130 8.64 -4.81 15.39
CA SER A 130 9.68 -5.56 16.13
C SER A 130 10.57 -6.37 15.19
N ILE A 131 9.95 -7.15 14.28
CA ILE A 131 10.67 -7.94 13.28
C ILE A 131 11.55 -7.05 12.40
N HIS A 132 11.03 -5.92 11.96
CA HIS A 132 11.78 -4.99 11.12
C HIS A 132 13.00 -4.41 11.83
N ARG A 133 12.87 -4.04 13.11
CA ARG A 133 14.01 -3.55 13.90
C ARG A 133 15.13 -4.57 14.00
N GLU A 134 14.78 -5.84 14.25
CA GLU A 134 15.74 -6.94 14.28
C GLU A 134 16.40 -7.15 12.93
N MET A 135 15.63 -7.10 11.84
CA MET A 135 16.12 -7.24 10.47
C MET A 135 17.10 -6.12 10.10
N VAL A 136 16.79 -4.86 10.42
CA VAL A 136 17.71 -3.73 10.18
C VAL A 136 19.00 -3.89 10.99
N LYS A 137 18.90 -4.32 12.23
CA LYS A 137 20.08 -4.61 13.07
C LYS A 137 20.93 -5.75 12.51
N GLU A 138 20.30 -6.85 12.11
CA GLU A 138 20.99 -8.03 11.56
C GLU A 138 21.68 -7.72 10.23
N TYR A 139 20.96 -7.11 9.30
CA TYR A 139 21.45 -6.96 7.92
C TYR A 139 22.23 -5.68 7.67
N LEU A 140 22.00 -4.61 8.42
CA LEU A 140 22.65 -3.31 8.23
C LEU A 140 23.53 -2.90 9.40
N GLY A 141 23.49 -3.62 10.53
CA GLY A 141 24.24 -3.28 11.75
C GLY A 141 23.77 -1.97 12.41
N ALA A 142 22.54 -1.53 12.13
CA ALA A 142 22.01 -0.24 12.56
C ALA A 142 20.88 -0.39 13.60
N GLU A 143 20.90 0.49 14.63
CA GLU A 143 19.79 0.61 15.57
C GLU A 143 18.79 1.66 15.07
N THR A 144 17.50 1.36 15.14
CA THR A 144 16.44 2.27 14.69
C THR A 144 15.88 3.07 15.86
N THR A 145 15.95 4.40 15.78
CA THR A 145 15.45 5.32 16.81
C THR A 145 14.36 6.27 16.29
N ALA A 146 14.18 6.35 14.98
CA ALA A 146 13.10 7.04 14.32
C ALA A 146 12.24 6.06 13.51
N PHE A 147 11.02 6.45 13.20
CA PHE A 147 10.01 5.61 12.56
C PHE A 147 9.40 6.30 11.33
N ARG A 148 9.14 5.52 10.29
CA ARG A 148 8.31 5.92 9.16
C ARG A 148 7.28 4.83 8.90
N ASN A 149 6.00 5.13 9.05
CA ASN A 149 4.98 4.17 8.72
C ASN A 149 4.79 4.05 7.21
N THR A 150 4.36 2.87 6.75
CA THR A 150 3.99 2.60 5.36
C THR A 150 3.23 3.78 4.77
N GLU A 151 3.65 4.26 3.58
CA GLU A 151 3.01 5.35 2.83
C GLU A 151 2.88 6.68 3.59
N LEU A 152 3.77 6.92 4.58
CA LEU A 152 3.68 8.03 5.53
C LEU A 152 2.33 8.10 6.28
N ILE A 153 1.61 6.98 6.37
CA ILE A 153 0.33 6.90 7.07
C ILE A 153 0.52 7.23 8.55
N TYR A 154 -0.23 8.19 9.02
CA TYR A 154 -0.13 8.68 10.39
C TYR A 154 -1.47 9.19 10.91
N SER A 155 -1.72 8.93 12.19
CA SER A 155 -2.73 9.60 13.01
C SER A 155 -2.19 9.78 14.42
N ASP A 156 -2.89 10.57 15.25
CA ASP A 156 -2.50 10.78 16.66
C ASP A 156 -2.39 9.45 17.41
N GLN A 157 -3.30 8.50 17.14
CA GLN A 157 -3.31 7.18 17.78
C GLN A 157 -2.12 6.31 17.31
N ILE A 158 -1.81 6.30 16.02
CA ILE A 158 -0.64 5.58 15.48
C ILE A 158 0.63 6.18 16.10
N GLY A 159 0.72 7.51 16.19
CA GLY A 159 1.82 8.20 16.86
C GLY A 159 1.98 7.81 18.32
N ALA A 160 0.87 7.65 19.06
CA ALA A 160 0.93 7.18 20.46
C ALA A 160 1.52 5.76 20.55
N TRP A 161 1.13 4.83 19.67
CA TRP A 161 1.72 3.48 19.64
C TRP A 161 3.21 3.50 19.31
N ILE A 162 3.65 4.35 18.39
CA ILE A 162 5.05 4.53 18.02
C ILE A 162 5.85 5.08 19.22
N ALA A 163 5.28 6.04 19.95
CA ALA A 163 5.89 6.57 21.18
C ALA A 163 6.04 5.51 22.26
N ASP A 164 5.05 4.62 22.42
CA ASP A 164 5.08 3.51 23.39
C ASP A 164 6.18 2.49 23.05
N LEU A 165 6.54 2.35 21.77
CA LEU A 165 7.68 1.52 21.31
C LEU A 165 9.05 2.18 21.55
N GLY A 166 9.09 3.40 22.08
CA GLY A 166 10.32 4.12 22.45
C GLY A 166 10.97 4.90 21.32
N PHE A 167 10.32 5.09 20.17
CA PHE A 167 10.85 5.93 19.10
C PHE A 167 10.86 7.41 19.49
N LYS A 168 11.89 8.13 19.05
CA LYS A 168 12.07 9.57 19.29
C LYS A 168 11.31 10.43 18.28
N ALA A 169 11.25 9.99 17.05
CA ALA A 169 10.70 10.73 15.92
C ALA A 169 9.87 9.83 15.00
N VAL A 170 8.89 10.46 14.35
CA VAL A 170 8.09 9.86 13.28
C VAL A 170 8.03 10.83 12.09
N LEU A 171 8.11 10.27 10.89
CA LEU A 171 7.95 10.99 9.64
C LEU A 171 6.51 10.83 9.14
N THR A 172 5.89 11.94 8.69
CA THR A 172 4.57 11.93 8.07
C THR A 172 4.40 13.04 7.05
N GLU A 173 3.27 13.07 6.36
CA GLU A 173 2.94 14.07 5.36
C GLU A 173 2.56 15.42 6.00
N GLY A 174 3.00 16.51 5.36
CA GLY A 174 2.58 17.87 5.70
C GLY A 174 1.26 18.24 5.02
N ALA A 175 0.19 17.47 5.26
CA ALA A 175 -1.10 17.65 4.63
C ALA A 175 -1.71 19.02 4.93
N LYS A 176 -2.16 19.76 3.88
CA LYS A 176 -2.65 21.14 4.01
C LYS A 176 -3.85 21.24 4.95
N HIS A 177 -4.78 20.29 4.90
CA HIS A 177 -5.98 20.29 5.73
C HIS A 177 -5.67 20.07 7.22
N ILE A 178 -4.56 19.40 7.54
CA ILE A 178 -4.04 19.23 8.91
C ILE A 178 -3.26 20.47 9.37
N LEU A 179 -2.43 21.01 8.48
CA LEU A 179 -1.61 22.17 8.80
C LEU A 179 -2.46 23.44 9.04
N GLY A 180 -3.51 23.66 8.24
CA GLY A 180 -4.24 24.92 8.24
C GLY A 180 -3.30 26.09 7.97
N TRP A 181 -3.13 26.98 8.96
CA TRP A 181 -2.20 28.12 8.89
C TRP A 181 -0.75 27.77 9.28
N LYS A 182 -0.50 26.58 9.86
CA LYS A 182 0.82 26.12 10.28
C LYS A 182 1.70 25.81 9.07
N SER A 183 3.02 25.76 9.29
CA SER A 183 3.99 25.43 8.24
C SER A 183 4.62 24.05 8.50
N PRO A 184 4.88 23.23 7.48
CA PRO A 184 5.61 21.98 7.64
C PRO A 184 7.09 22.20 7.98
N ASN A 185 7.56 23.45 7.94
CA ASN A 185 8.97 23.81 8.12
C ASN A 185 9.35 24.08 9.60
N PHE A 186 8.62 23.46 10.53
CA PHE A 186 8.89 23.46 11.96
C PHE A 186 8.77 22.04 12.51
N LEU A 187 9.39 21.79 13.65
CA LEU A 187 9.23 20.54 14.37
C LEU A 187 7.96 20.58 15.22
N TYR A 188 7.19 19.49 15.18
CA TYR A 188 5.99 19.30 16.00
C TYR A 188 6.16 18.11 16.95
N CYS A 189 5.18 17.89 17.83
CA CYS A 189 5.07 16.66 18.60
C CYS A 189 3.68 16.04 18.46
N ASN A 190 3.56 14.75 18.78
CA ASN A 190 2.28 14.04 18.76
C ASN A 190 1.33 14.63 19.82
N ALA A 191 0.05 14.75 19.49
CA ALA A 191 -0.96 15.36 20.33
C ALA A 191 -1.29 14.53 21.59
N ILE A 192 -1.19 13.18 21.49
CA ILE A 192 -1.45 12.26 22.62
C ILE A 192 -0.21 12.05 23.45
N ASN A 193 0.97 11.80 22.82
CA ASN A 193 2.23 11.57 23.52
C ASN A 193 3.31 12.56 23.02
N PRO A 194 3.48 13.73 23.69
CA PRO A 194 4.39 14.78 23.23
C PRO A 194 5.89 14.41 23.23
N ARG A 195 6.28 13.26 23.80
CA ARG A 195 7.66 12.78 23.70
C ARG A 195 8.04 12.46 22.25
N LEU A 196 7.10 11.95 21.45
CA LEU A 196 7.34 11.67 20.05
C LEU A 196 7.36 12.96 19.24
N LYS A 197 8.47 13.20 18.54
CA LYS A 197 8.62 14.31 17.59
C LYS A 197 8.03 13.93 16.23
N VAL A 198 7.36 14.87 15.59
CA VAL A 198 6.68 14.67 14.29
C VAL A 198 7.33 15.56 13.25
N LEU A 199 8.00 14.94 12.28
CA LEU A 199 8.62 15.60 11.14
C LEU A 199 7.64 15.59 9.96
N LEU A 200 7.25 16.77 9.49
CA LEU A 200 6.26 16.93 8.42
C LEU A 200 6.95 17.12 7.08
N ARG A 201 6.59 16.30 6.09
CA ARG A 201 7.10 16.41 4.71
C ARG A 201 6.78 17.77 4.11
N ASN A 202 7.78 18.44 3.57
CA ASN A 202 7.54 19.58 2.68
C ASN A 202 7.21 19.03 1.28
N PHE A 203 5.92 18.78 1.02
CA PHE A 203 5.49 18.11 -0.22
C PHE A 203 5.84 18.93 -1.46
N VAL A 204 5.79 20.27 -1.40
CA VAL A 204 6.10 21.11 -2.58
C VAL A 204 7.53 20.88 -3.04
N LEU A 205 8.49 20.98 -2.12
CA LEU A 205 9.91 20.79 -2.43
C LEU A 205 10.25 19.33 -2.74
N SER A 206 9.60 18.38 -2.08
CA SER A 206 9.80 16.97 -2.35
C SER A 206 9.27 16.58 -3.74
N ASP A 207 8.07 17.03 -4.10
CA ASP A 207 7.43 16.77 -5.39
C ASP A 207 8.13 17.48 -6.56
N ASP A 208 8.80 18.62 -6.30
CA ASP A 208 9.64 19.29 -7.31
C ASP A 208 10.80 18.39 -7.77
N ILE A 209 11.34 17.54 -6.87
CA ILE A 209 12.37 16.57 -7.22
C ILE A 209 11.73 15.29 -7.77
N ALA A 210 10.71 14.75 -7.09
CA ALA A 210 10.14 13.44 -7.41
C ALA A 210 9.38 13.43 -8.75
N PHE A 211 8.52 14.42 -8.98
CA PHE A 211 7.56 14.40 -10.09
C PHE A 211 7.83 15.45 -11.17
N ARG A 212 8.43 16.59 -10.80
CA ARG A 212 8.58 17.71 -11.74
C ARG A 212 9.96 17.81 -12.39
N PHE A 213 10.95 17.10 -11.86
CA PHE A 213 12.35 17.18 -12.31
C PHE A 213 12.52 17.01 -13.81
N SER A 214 11.89 15.97 -14.38
CA SER A 214 11.98 15.64 -15.81
C SER A 214 10.90 16.34 -16.67
N ASN A 215 9.97 17.09 -16.07
CA ASN A 215 8.88 17.75 -16.77
C ASN A 215 9.37 19.03 -17.46
N LYS A 216 9.65 18.95 -18.76
CA LYS A 216 10.13 20.09 -19.57
C LYS A 216 9.11 21.22 -19.72
N SER A 217 7.80 20.97 -19.47
CA SER A 217 6.76 22.00 -19.51
C SER A 217 6.61 22.74 -18.17
N TRP A 218 7.26 22.27 -17.12
CA TRP A 218 7.24 22.96 -15.84
C TRP A 218 7.99 24.30 -15.91
N SER A 219 7.37 25.37 -15.43
CA SER A 219 7.92 26.73 -15.52
C SER A 219 9.28 26.90 -14.83
N ALA A 220 9.60 26.03 -13.86
CA ALA A 220 10.88 26.03 -13.18
C ALA A 220 11.89 25.04 -13.79
N TRP A 221 11.58 24.36 -14.88
CA TRP A 221 12.54 23.47 -15.58
C TRP A 221 13.65 24.31 -16.28
N PRO A 222 14.92 23.85 -16.34
CA PRO A 222 15.46 22.70 -15.62
C PRO A 222 15.71 23.01 -14.14
N LEU A 223 15.48 21.99 -13.27
CA LEU A 223 15.81 22.09 -11.86
C LEU A 223 17.29 21.77 -11.66
N THR A 224 18.07 22.75 -11.26
CA THR A 224 19.48 22.57 -10.90
C THR A 224 19.68 22.61 -9.38
N ALA A 225 20.74 21.97 -8.88
CA ALA A 225 21.10 22.01 -7.47
C ALA A 225 21.23 23.43 -6.92
N ASP A 226 21.82 24.33 -7.70
CA ASP A 226 21.98 25.74 -7.34
C ASP A 226 20.66 26.50 -7.25
N LYS A 227 19.73 26.23 -8.16
CA LYS A 227 18.39 26.80 -8.15
C LYS A 227 17.60 26.32 -6.93
N TYR A 228 17.64 25.01 -6.66
CA TYR A 228 16.99 24.41 -5.50
C TYR A 228 17.55 24.97 -4.17
N ALA A 229 18.89 25.02 -4.05
CA ALA A 229 19.54 25.62 -2.88
C ALA A 229 19.17 27.11 -2.70
N SER A 230 18.95 27.85 -3.79
CA SER A 230 18.48 29.24 -3.73
C SER A 230 17.04 29.34 -3.22
N TRP A 231 16.18 28.37 -3.50
CA TRP A 231 14.82 28.29 -2.92
C TRP A 231 14.89 28.02 -1.43
N LEU A 232 15.73 27.06 -1.00
CA LEU A 232 15.97 26.80 0.42
C LEU A 232 16.50 28.02 1.15
N ALA A 233 17.42 28.79 0.55
CA ALA A 233 17.93 30.02 1.13
C ALA A 233 16.82 31.07 1.36
N LYS A 234 15.85 31.18 0.45
CA LYS A 234 14.69 32.07 0.60
C LYS A 234 13.73 31.63 1.70
N LEU A 235 13.64 30.32 1.97
CA LEU A 235 12.82 29.78 3.07
C LEU A 235 13.49 29.94 4.44
N ALA A 236 14.83 29.95 4.48
CA ALA A 236 15.59 29.92 5.73
C ALA A 236 15.20 30.97 6.77
N PRO A 237 14.87 32.24 6.43
CA PRO A 237 14.46 33.25 7.43
C PRO A 237 13.19 32.86 8.20
N LYS A 238 12.30 32.07 7.61
CA LYS A 238 10.97 31.71 8.12
C LYS A 238 10.83 30.24 8.48
N SER A 239 11.92 29.49 8.53
CA SER A 239 11.92 28.05 8.72
C SER A 239 13.03 27.60 9.67
N GLU A 240 12.75 26.62 10.51
CA GLU A 240 13.75 25.96 11.35
C GLU A 240 14.15 24.59 10.78
N LEU A 241 13.22 23.93 10.10
CA LEU A 241 13.36 22.59 9.58
C LEU A 241 12.80 22.53 8.15
N VAL A 242 13.46 21.80 7.27
CA VAL A 242 12.91 21.44 5.96
C VAL A 242 13.08 19.94 5.77
N ASN A 243 11.97 19.23 5.58
CA ASN A 243 11.93 17.78 5.43
C ASN A 243 11.65 17.42 3.97
N ILE A 244 12.59 16.77 3.31
CA ILE A 244 12.50 16.28 1.93
C ILE A 244 12.41 14.75 1.99
N PHE A 245 11.20 14.22 1.80
CA PHE A 245 10.91 12.80 1.84
C PHE A 245 10.45 12.34 0.47
N ILE A 246 11.15 11.40 -0.13
CA ILE A 246 10.92 10.91 -1.49
C ILE A 246 11.26 9.43 -1.61
N ASP A 247 10.71 8.77 -2.63
CA ASP A 247 11.12 7.43 -3.03
C ASP A 247 12.52 7.47 -3.62
N TYR A 248 13.34 6.50 -3.24
CA TYR A 248 14.74 6.44 -3.70
C TYR A 248 14.84 6.17 -5.19
N GLU A 249 13.86 5.46 -5.75
CA GLU A 249 13.71 5.18 -7.18
C GLU A 249 13.56 6.46 -8.03
N THR A 250 13.32 7.59 -7.41
CA THR A 250 13.40 8.92 -8.04
C THR A 250 14.74 9.13 -8.75
N PHE A 251 15.84 8.56 -8.21
CA PHE A 251 17.20 8.72 -8.74
C PHE A 251 17.59 7.53 -9.62
N GLY A 252 17.23 7.58 -10.88
CA GLY A 252 17.66 6.63 -11.91
C GLY A 252 16.56 5.79 -12.51
N GLU A 253 15.46 5.52 -11.78
CA GLU A 253 14.32 4.75 -12.30
C GLU A 253 13.17 5.67 -12.74
N HIS A 254 12.65 6.55 -11.88
CA HIS A 254 11.61 7.51 -12.27
C HIS A 254 12.19 8.67 -13.09
N ASN A 255 13.35 9.17 -12.72
CA ASN A 255 14.10 10.13 -13.51
C ASN A 255 15.41 9.47 -13.96
N TRP A 256 15.50 9.16 -15.24
CA TRP A 256 16.64 8.45 -15.81
C TRP A 256 17.93 9.28 -15.75
N LYS A 257 19.09 8.62 -15.83
CA LYS A 257 20.41 9.26 -15.80
C LYS A 257 20.53 10.43 -16.78
N GLU A 258 19.95 10.29 -17.97
CA GLU A 258 20.00 11.28 -19.05
C GLU A 258 19.23 12.57 -18.73
N THR A 259 18.35 12.55 -17.72
CA THR A 259 17.67 13.75 -17.25
C THR A 259 18.57 14.68 -16.44
N GLY A 260 19.75 14.21 -16.00
CA GLY A 260 20.68 14.92 -15.14
C GLY A 260 20.36 14.79 -13.64
N ILE A 261 19.51 13.83 -13.24
CA ILE A 261 19.12 13.64 -11.84
C ILE A 261 20.31 13.29 -10.93
N PHE A 262 21.27 12.50 -11.43
CA PHE A 262 22.48 12.19 -10.68
C PHE A 262 23.42 13.38 -10.55
N ASP A 263 23.49 14.24 -11.56
CA ASP A 263 24.25 15.51 -11.48
C ASP A 263 23.61 16.43 -10.45
N PHE A 264 22.28 16.50 -10.43
CA PHE A 264 21.56 17.23 -9.41
C PHE A 264 21.90 16.71 -8.00
N LEU A 265 21.80 15.38 -7.76
CA LEU A 265 22.14 14.76 -6.48
C LEU A 265 23.57 15.05 -6.07
N ASN A 266 24.53 14.90 -6.99
CA ASN A 266 25.96 15.11 -6.74
C ASN A 266 26.32 16.55 -6.36
N HIS A 267 25.58 17.55 -6.86
CA HIS A 267 25.87 18.96 -6.60
C HIS A 267 25.03 19.56 -5.46
N LEU A 268 23.88 18.95 -5.13
CA LEU A 268 22.92 19.48 -4.17
C LEU A 268 23.50 19.72 -2.77
N PRO A 269 24.20 18.76 -2.12
CA PRO A 269 24.72 18.98 -0.77
C PRO A 269 25.72 20.14 -0.72
N GLY A 270 26.62 20.24 -1.68
CA GLY A 270 27.60 21.33 -1.76
C GLY A 270 26.92 22.70 -1.93
N SER A 271 25.88 22.77 -2.77
CA SER A 271 25.12 24.01 -2.98
C SER A 271 24.33 24.43 -1.73
N VAL A 272 23.72 23.46 -1.02
CA VAL A 272 22.99 23.71 0.23
C VAL A 272 23.97 24.21 1.32
N ILE A 273 25.08 23.52 1.55
CA ILE A 273 26.09 23.89 2.54
C ILE A 273 26.65 25.31 2.28
N LYS A 274 26.85 25.66 1.01
CA LYS A 274 27.41 26.97 0.62
C LYS A 274 26.41 28.11 0.71
N LYS A 275 25.13 27.88 0.34
CA LYS A 275 24.15 28.95 0.10
C LYS A 275 23.13 29.14 1.22
N THR A 276 23.03 28.19 2.16
CA THR A 276 21.99 28.21 3.19
C THR A 276 22.58 28.02 4.58
N PRO A 277 21.86 28.45 5.62
CA PRO A 277 22.23 28.18 7.02
C PRO A 277 21.80 26.78 7.48
N PHE A 278 21.12 25.97 6.64
CA PHE A 278 20.65 24.65 6.98
C PHE A 278 21.81 23.66 7.10
N LYS A 279 21.73 22.82 8.13
CA LYS A 279 22.63 21.68 8.33
C LYS A 279 21.87 20.40 8.00
N PHE A 280 22.50 19.47 7.29
CA PHE A 280 21.94 18.15 7.10
C PHE A 280 21.94 17.41 8.45
N MET A 281 20.78 16.96 8.85
CA MET A 281 20.56 16.27 10.12
C MET A 281 19.62 15.10 9.89
N THR A 282 19.85 14.03 10.64
CA THR A 282 18.96 12.86 10.65
C THR A 282 17.74 13.12 11.55
N PRO A 283 16.63 12.36 11.41
CA PRO A 283 15.44 12.50 12.25
C PRO A 283 15.73 12.46 13.75
N SER A 284 16.57 11.54 14.19
CA SER A 284 16.95 11.45 15.62
C SER A 284 17.76 12.63 16.11
N GLU A 285 18.71 13.11 15.32
CA GLU A 285 19.47 14.33 15.65
C GLU A 285 18.57 15.57 15.74
N ILE A 286 17.55 15.66 14.85
CA ILE A 286 16.54 16.72 14.89
C ILE A 286 15.74 16.61 16.17
N ALA A 287 15.25 15.41 16.50
CA ALA A 287 14.47 15.16 17.72
C ALA A 287 15.20 15.51 19.00
N ASP A 288 16.52 15.28 19.03
CA ASP A 288 17.38 15.57 20.19
C ASP A 288 17.81 17.06 20.27
N SER A 289 17.83 17.77 19.12
CA SER A 289 18.45 19.10 19.04
C SER A 289 17.46 20.26 18.90
N ILE A 290 16.26 20.02 18.40
CA ILE A 290 15.24 21.05 18.11
C ILE A 290 14.03 20.82 19.01
N GLN A 291 13.50 21.89 19.59
CA GLN A 291 12.28 21.82 20.38
C GLN A 291 11.06 21.95 19.48
N PRO A 292 10.01 21.14 19.68
CA PRO A 292 8.76 21.28 18.91
C PRO A 292 8.07 22.60 19.24
N VAL A 293 7.56 23.27 18.19
CA VAL A 293 6.85 24.55 18.36
C VAL A 293 5.44 24.36 18.97
N SER A 294 4.81 23.23 18.70
CA SER A 294 3.51 22.84 19.27
C SER A 294 3.21 21.37 18.99
N ALA A 295 2.14 20.86 19.57
CA ALA A 295 1.53 19.62 19.13
C ALA A 295 0.85 19.82 17.75
N ILE A 296 0.86 18.77 16.95
CA ILE A 296 0.06 18.65 15.72
C ILE A 296 -1.00 17.57 15.94
N SER A 297 -2.28 17.92 15.73
CA SER A 297 -3.38 16.97 15.85
C SER A 297 -3.76 16.43 14.49
N VAL A 298 -3.76 15.10 14.38
CA VAL A 298 -4.12 14.33 13.19
C VAL A 298 -5.12 13.26 13.62
N PRO A 299 -6.42 13.63 13.79
CA PRO A 299 -7.43 12.74 14.36
C PRO A 299 -7.80 11.59 13.44
N SER A 300 -7.68 11.77 12.13
CA SER A 300 -7.91 10.74 11.10
C SER A 300 -6.63 10.46 10.33
N PRO A 301 -6.40 9.23 9.86
CA PRO A 301 -5.19 8.88 9.14
C PRO A 301 -4.98 9.72 7.87
N VAL A 302 -3.77 10.26 7.72
CA VAL A 302 -3.27 10.91 6.51
C VAL A 302 -2.22 10.03 5.86
N SER A 303 -1.92 10.28 4.58
CA SER A 303 -0.81 9.66 3.84
C SER A 303 -0.18 10.69 2.88
N TRP A 304 0.83 10.27 2.14
CA TRP A 304 1.41 11.12 1.09
C TRP A 304 0.78 10.92 -0.29
N ALA A 305 -0.14 9.97 -0.41
CA ALA A 305 -0.75 9.64 -1.70
C ALA A 305 -1.75 10.70 -2.14
N ASP A 306 -1.66 11.07 -3.44
CA ASP A 306 -2.54 11.94 -4.18
C ASP A 306 -2.76 13.33 -3.54
N GLU A 307 -3.67 14.15 -4.06
CA GLU A 307 -3.93 15.50 -3.54
C GLU A 307 -4.72 15.48 -2.23
N GLU A 308 -5.59 14.50 -2.02
CA GLU A 308 -6.41 14.36 -0.81
C GLU A 308 -5.58 14.06 0.43
N ARG A 309 -4.41 13.45 0.28
CA ARG A 309 -3.53 13.08 1.39
C ARG A 309 -4.25 12.23 2.45
N ASP A 310 -5.10 11.31 2.02
CA ASP A 310 -5.85 10.38 2.85
C ASP A 310 -5.46 8.92 2.57
N ILE A 311 -6.28 7.96 3.00
CA ILE A 311 -6.03 6.53 2.82
C ILE A 311 -6.83 5.89 1.68
N THR A 312 -7.53 6.69 0.87
CA THR A 312 -8.40 6.16 -0.20
C THR A 312 -7.66 5.48 -1.34
N ALA A 313 -6.35 5.68 -1.46
CA ALA A 313 -5.51 4.93 -2.38
C ALA A 313 -5.50 3.41 -2.09
N TRP A 314 -5.71 3.01 -0.84
CA TRP A 314 -5.66 1.62 -0.38
C TRP A 314 -6.98 1.09 0.18
N LEU A 315 -7.88 1.98 0.62
CA LEU A 315 -9.16 1.65 1.26
C LEU A 315 -10.31 2.49 0.67
N GLY A 316 -10.22 2.86 -0.60
CA GLY A 316 -11.16 3.75 -1.29
C GLY A 316 -12.35 3.04 -1.97
N ASN A 317 -12.36 1.72 -2.05
CA ASN A 317 -13.44 0.95 -2.67
C ASN A 317 -13.68 -0.40 -1.97
N GLU A 318 -14.81 -1.03 -2.30
CA GLU A 318 -15.23 -2.31 -1.68
C GLU A 318 -14.27 -3.46 -1.98
N LEU A 319 -13.59 -3.49 -3.12
CA LEU A 319 -12.61 -4.53 -3.47
C LEU A 319 -11.43 -4.50 -2.50
N GLN A 320 -10.88 -3.31 -2.28
CA GLN A 320 -9.77 -3.11 -1.36
C GLN A 320 -10.14 -3.48 0.07
N VAL A 321 -11.31 -3.05 0.53
CA VAL A 321 -11.79 -3.34 1.90
C VAL A 321 -12.03 -4.83 2.07
N ALA A 322 -12.70 -5.50 1.13
CA ALA A 322 -12.97 -6.94 1.20
C ALA A 322 -11.67 -7.77 1.23
N ALA A 323 -10.68 -7.39 0.41
CA ALA A 323 -9.41 -8.10 0.34
C ALA A 323 -8.61 -7.98 1.64
N ILE A 324 -8.49 -6.77 2.18
CA ILE A 324 -7.71 -6.53 3.39
C ILE A 324 -8.40 -7.13 4.64
N ASP A 325 -9.72 -7.03 4.74
CA ASP A 325 -10.45 -7.59 5.87
C ASP A 325 -10.31 -9.12 5.91
N LYS A 326 -10.52 -9.78 4.76
CA LYS A 326 -10.33 -11.22 4.64
C LYS A 326 -8.91 -11.67 5.01
N LEU A 327 -7.88 -10.91 4.60
CA LEU A 327 -6.50 -11.22 4.98
C LEU A 327 -6.30 -11.16 6.50
N TYR A 328 -6.71 -10.05 7.13
CA TYR A 328 -6.47 -9.87 8.58
C TYR A 328 -7.33 -10.76 9.47
N GLU A 329 -8.48 -11.27 9.00
CA GLU A 329 -9.26 -12.33 9.67
C GLU A 329 -8.45 -13.61 9.89
N LEU A 330 -7.49 -13.90 9.00
CA LEU A 330 -6.64 -15.08 9.10
C LEU A 330 -5.51 -14.92 10.13
N SER A 331 -5.19 -13.71 10.57
CA SER A 331 -4.01 -13.40 11.40
C SER A 331 -3.88 -14.27 12.65
N THR A 332 -4.99 -14.48 13.38
CA THR A 332 -5.01 -15.31 14.59
C THR A 332 -4.78 -16.79 14.29
N LYS A 333 -5.30 -17.28 13.16
CA LYS A 333 -5.10 -18.66 12.73
C LYS A 333 -3.67 -18.91 12.27
N VAL A 334 -3.11 -17.97 11.50
CA VAL A 334 -1.70 -18.00 11.05
C VAL A 334 -0.74 -18.15 12.22
N LYS A 335 -0.91 -17.34 13.28
CA LYS A 335 -0.09 -17.44 14.51
C LYS A 335 -0.14 -18.81 15.18
N ARG A 336 -1.24 -19.56 15.03
CA ARG A 336 -1.39 -20.91 15.60
C ARG A 336 -0.80 -22.01 14.73
N CYS A 337 -0.55 -21.74 13.44
CA CYS A 337 0.00 -22.75 12.53
C CYS A 337 1.43 -23.16 12.91
N ASN A 338 2.22 -22.26 13.52
CA ASN A 338 3.62 -22.48 13.86
C ASN A 338 4.44 -23.03 12.67
N ASP A 339 4.21 -22.43 11.49
CA ASP A 339 4.81 -22.80 10.21
C ASP A 339 5.44 -21.56 9.57
N ASP A 340 6.75 -21.61 9.31
CA ASP A 340 7.53 -20.48 8.81
C ASP A 340 7.12 -20.08 7.39
N GLN A 341 6.68 -21.02 6.56
CA GLN A 341 6.25 -20.73 5.20
C GLN A 341 4.88 -20.03 5.21
N ILE A 342 3.95 -20.51 6.02
CA ILE A 342 2.64 -19.85 6.20
C ILE A 342 2.84 -18.44 6.78
N SER A 343 3.73 -18.29 7.75
CA SER A 343 4.03 -16.99 8.35
C SER A 343 4.63 -16.00 7.33
N ARG A 344 5.55 -16.48 6.49
CA ARG A 344 6.18 -15.69 5.41
C ARG A 344 5.19 -15.31 4.32
N ASP A 345 4.34 -16.26 3.88
CA ASP A 345 3.31 -15.99 2.88
C ASP A 345 2.30 -14.97 3.41
N PHE A 346 1.90 -15.08 4.69
CA PHE A 346 1.05 -14.07 5.33
C PHE A 346 1.71 -12.68 5.37
N GLU A 347 3.01 -12.63 5.66
CA GLU A 347 3.76 -11.37 5.66
C GLU A 347 3.76 -10.73 4.28
N PHE A 348 4.13 -11.45 3.22
CA PHE A 348 4.22 -10.89 1.87
C PHE A 348 2.87 -10.49 1.28
N LEU A 349 1.79 -11.20 1.65
CA LEU A 349 0.44 -10.84 1.25
C LEU A 349 -0.08 -9.54 1.90
N GLN A 350 0.55 -9.05 2.96
CA GLN A 350 0.18 -7.81 3.64
C GLN A 350 0.71 -6.54 2.97
N SER A 351 1.58 -6.62 1.93
CA SER A 351 2.14 -5.44 1.26
C SER A 351 1.04 -4.50 0.77
N SER A 352 1.20 -3.21 1.04
CA SER A 352 0.24 -2.16 0.65
C SER A 352 0.00 -2.12 -0.85
N ASP A 353 1.00 -2.50 -1.66
CA ASP A 353 0.92 -2.52 -3.12
C ASP A 353 -0.22 -3.37 -3.65
N HIS A 354 -0.47 -4.55 -3.04
CA HIS A 354 -1.55 -5.43 -3.47
C HIS A 354 -2.91 -4.74 -3.41
N PHE A 355 -3.14 -3.91 -2.38
CA PHE A 355 -4.38 -3.16 -2.23
C PHE A 355 -4.40 -1.93 -3.13
N TYR A 356 -3.26 -1.25 -3.33
CA TYR A 356 -3.14 -0.14 -4.26
C TYR A 356 -3.50 -0.56 -5.70
N TYR A 357 -3.07 -1.73 -6.16
CA TYR A 357 -3.38 -2.25 -7.49
C TYR A 357 -4.88 -2.45 -7.74
N MET A 358 -5.69 -2.54 -6.68
CA MET A 358 -7.16 -2.64 -6.73
C MET A 358 -7.87 -1.26 -6.72
N ALA A 359 -7.12 -0.15 -6.68
CA ALA A 359 -7.70 1.19 -6.63
C ALA A 359 -8.40 1.52 -7.94
N THR A 360 -9.63 2.05 -7.85
CA THR A 360 -10.45 2.45 -8.98
C THR A 360 -10.53 3.97 -9.16
N LYS A 361 -9.93 4.75 -8.24
CA LYS A 361 -9.90 6.20 -8.34
C LYS A 361 -8.85 6.67 -9.36
N PHE A 362 -9.07 7.86 -9.92
CA PHE A 362 -8.06 8.55 -10.71
C PHE A 362 -7.06 9.24 -9.77
N PHE A 363 -5.78 9.08 -10.02
CA PHE A 363 -4.70 9.72 -9.26
C PHE A 363 -4.17 10.93 -10.04
N SER A 364 -4.26 12.11 -9.45
CA SER A 364 -3.88 13.39 -10.07
C SER A 364 -2.36 13.60 -10.10
N ASP A 365 -1.62 13.05 -9.15
CA ASP A 365 -0.15 13.12 -9.08
C ASP A 365 0.56 12.02 -9.90
N GLY A 366 -0.22 11.27 -10.68
CA GLY A 366 0.26 10.22 -11.56
C GLY A 366 0.34 8.86 -10.90
N ALA A 367 0.31 7.83 -11.73
CA ALA A 367 0.30 6.45 -11.27
C ALA A 367 1.73 5.95 -10.95
N VAL A 368 2.38 6.54 -9.94
CA VAL A 368 3.75 6.14 -9.55
C VAL A 368 3.82 4.65 -9.22
N HIS A 369 2.85 4.17 -8.45
CA HIS A 369 2.74 2.75 -8.14
C HIS A 369 2.24 1.89 -9.32
N ALA A 370 1.57 2.49 -10.31
CA ALA A 370 1.19 1.77 -11.52
C ALA A 370 2.39 1.41 -12.40
N TYR A 371 3.53 2.07 -12.24
CA TYR A 371 4.73 1.78 -12.99
C TYR A 371 5.22 0.33 -12.85
N PHE A 372 5.06 -0.24 -11.65
CA PHE A 372 5.41 -1.63 -11.35
C PHE A 372 4.19 -2.55 -11.19
N ASN A 373 2.98 -2.07 -11.52
CA ASN A 373 1.76 -2.85 -11.43
C ASN A 373 1.74 -3.96 -12.50
N PRO A 374 1.65 -5.25 -12.13
CA PRO A 374 1.62 -6.35 -13.10
C PRO A 374 0.24 -6.58 -13.72
N TYR A 375 -0.80 -5.85 -13.30
CA TYR A 375 -2.18 -6.06 -13.71
C TYR A 375 -2.66 -5.00 -14.69
N GLU A 376 -3.53 -5.40 -15.62
CA GLU A 376 -4.14 -4.49 -16.60
C GLU A 376 -5.28 -3.67 -15.98
N THR A 377 -6.03 -4.28 -15.06
CA THR A 377 -7.16 -3.63 -14.40
C THR A 377 -7.17 -3.88 -12.88
N PRO A 378 -7.81 -3.00 -12.10
CA PRO A 378 -8.02 -3.23 -10.66
C PRO A 378 -8.80 -4.52 -10.35
N TYR A 379 -9.67 -4.94 -11.25
CA TYR A 379 -10.44 -6.18 -11.12
C TYR A 379 -9.55 -7.42 -11.31
N ASP A 380 -8.60 -7.37 -12.24
CA ASP A 380 -7.60 -8.45 -12.40
C ASP A 380 -6.74 -8.59 -11.15
N ALA A 381 -6.31 -7.46 -10.58
CA ALA A 381 -5.57 -7.44 -9.32
C ALA A 381 -6.39 -8.09 -8.19
N PHE A 382 -7.64 -7.68 -8.05
CA PHE A 382 -8.55 -8.24 -7.03
C PHE A 382 -8.79 -9.74 -7.22
N MET A 383 -9.13 -10.18 -8.44
CA MET A 383 -9.38 -11.60 -8.71
C MET A 383 -8.14 -12.45 -8.43
N ASN A 384 -6.97 -12.00 -8.89
CA ASN A 384 -5.72 -12.73 -8.66
C ASN A 384 -5.40 -12.83 -7.17
N TYR A 385 -5.49 -11.72 -6.45
CA TYR A 385 -5.23 -11.68 -5.02
C TYR A 385 -6.21 -12.56 -4.23
N MET A 386 -7.51 -12.51 -4.55
CA MET A 386 -8.52 -13.30 -3.85
C MET A 386 -8.40 -14.82 -4.13
N ASN A 387 -7.94 -15.21 -5.31
CA ASN A 387 -7.62 -16.60 -5.60
C ASN A 387 -6.44 -17.07 -4.73
N VAL A 388 -5.35 -16.32 -4.69
CA VAL A 388 -4.20 -16.60 -3.81
C VAL A 388 -4.64 -16.66 -2.34
N LEU A 389 -5.40 -15.69 -1.88
CA LEU A 389 -5.87 -15.64 -0.50
C LEU A 389 -6.81 -16.79 -0.15
N SER A 390 -7.62 -17.26 -1.11
CA SER A 390 -8.49 -18.43 -0.91
C SER A 390 -7.68 -19.74 -0.76
N ASP A 391 -6.63 -19.92 -1.55
CA ASP A 391 -5.71 -21.04 -1.37
C ASP A 391 -4.96 -20.96 -0.04
N PHE A 392 -4.46 -19.78 0.28
CA PHE A 392 -3.79 -19.52 1.55
C PHE A 392 -4.70 -19.84 2.75
N GLU A 393 -5.98 -19.44 2.69
CA GLU A 393 -6.97 -19.76 3.72
C GLU A 393 -7.17 -21.28 3.87
N ILE A 394 -7.22 -22.03 2.75
CA ILE A 394 -7.31 -23.50 2.76
C ILE A 394 -6.10 -24.10 3.49
N ARG A 395 -4.89 -23.63 3.18
CA ARG A 395 -3.65 -24.07 3.87
C ARG A 395 -3.69 -23.75 5.36
N VAL A 396 -4.00 -22.50 5.71
CA VAL A 396 -4.10 -22.07 7.12
C VAL A 396 -5.12 -22.92 7.88
N ASN A 397 -6.30 -23.17 7.31
CA ASN A 397 -7.32 -24.00 7.96
C ASN A 397 -6.90 -25.48 8.12
N ARG A 398 -6.04 -25.99 7.24
CA ARG A 398 -5.49 -27.36 7.33
C ARG A 398 -4.46 -27.49 8.44
N PHE A 399 -3.61 -26.47 8.63
CA PHE A 399 -2.48 -26.54 9.56
C PHE A 399 -2.74 -25.86 10.90
N ALA A 400 -3.74 -24.96 11.00
CA ALA A 400 -4.07 -24.32 12.27
C ALA A 400 -4.70 -25.34 13.23
N PRO A 401 -4.12 -25.59 14.40
CA PRO A 401 -4.77 -26.42 15.42
C PRO A 401 -6.09 -25.77 15.83
N LEU A 402 -7.08 -26.61 16.13
CA LEU A 402 -8.37 -26.15 16.65
C LEU A 402 -8.15 -25.32 17.92
N SER A 403 -8.92 -24.23 18.08
CA SER A 403 -8.94 -23.51 19.36
C SER A 403 -9.53 -24.40 20.45
N ALA A 404 -9.26 -24.09 21.72
CA ALA A 404 -9.86 -24.81 22.84
C ALA A 404 -11.40 -24.85 22.74
N GLU A 405 -12.01 -23.72 22.34
CA GLU A 405 -13.46 -23.62 22.09
C GLU A 405 -13.92 -24.49 20.92
N GLN A 406 -13.18 -24.47 19.79
CA GLN A 406 -13.48 -25.33 18.63
C GLN A 406 -13.32 -26.81 18.96
N THR A 407 -12.36 -27.18 19.79
CA THR A 407 -12.15 -28.55 20.27
C THR A 407 -13.33 -28.99 21.14
N GLU A 408 -13.80 -28.15 22.03
CA GLU A 408 -14.96 -28.41 22.88
C GLU A 408 -16.26 -28.50 22.05
N ILE A 409 -16.46 -27.60 21.08
CA ILE A 409 -17.58 -27.66 20.14
C ILE A 409 -17.58 -28.97 19.34
N ALA A 410 -16.43 -29.38 18.82
CA ALA A 410 -16.30 -30.65 18.09
C ALA A 410 -16.63 -31.84 18.98
N LYS A 411 -16.18 -31.84 20.23
CA LYS A 411 -16.51 -32.86 21.22
C LYS A 411 -18.01 -32.90 21.56
N LEU A 412 -18.65 -31.73 21.72
CA LEU A 412 -20.09 -31.64 21.95
C LEU A 412 -20.88 -32.13 20.75
N HIS A 413 -20.48 -31.79 19.51
CA HIS A 413 -21.11 -32.36 18.30
C HIS A 413 -21.00 -33.87 18.21
N SER A 414 -19.84 -34.45 18.55
CA SER A 414 -19.68 -35.89 18.61
C SER A 414 -20.65 -36.51 19.64
N GLN A 415 -20.76 -35.92 20.83
CA GLN A 415 -21.69 -36.41 21.86
C GLN A 415 -23.16 -36.30 21.43
N ILE A 416 -23.52 -35.25 20.68
CA ILE A 416 -24.88 -35.11 20.12
C ILE A 416 -25.15 -36.24 19.11
N ALA A 417 -24.21 -36.50 18.17
CA ALA A 417 -24.36 -37.57 17.17
C ALA A 417 -24.51 -38.93 17.82
N ASP A 418 -23.75 -39.24 18.87
CA ASP A 418 -23.85 -40.49 19.62
C ASP A 418 -25.22 -40.63 20.32
N LYS A 419 -25.74 -39.51 20.90
CA LYS A 419 -27.07 -39.51 21.51
C LYS A 419 -28.18 -39.65 20.48
N ASP A 420 -28.08 -39.03 19.32
CA ASP A 420 -29.06 -39.15 18.24
C ASP A 420 -29.12 -40.61 17.75
N LYS A 421 -27.98 -41.27 17.60
CA LYS A 421 -27.92 -42.70 17.26
C LYS A 421 -28.62 -43.59 18.32
N LEU A 422 -28.36 -43.29 19.59
CA LEU A 422 -29.02 -44.01 20.70
C LEU A 422 -30.53 -43.78 20.70
N ILE A 423 -30.99 -42.58 20.44
CA ILE A 423 -32.42 -42.23 20.32
C ILE A 423 -33.06 -43.00 19.14
N GLU A 424 -32.41 -43.09 18.00
CA GLU A 424 -32.88 -43.87 16.85
C GLU A 424 -32.99 -45.39 17.18
N GLU A 425 -32.00 -45.94 17.87
CA GLU A 425 -32.02 -47.36 18.32
C GLU A 425 -33.17 -47.59 19.32
N GLN A 426 -33.35 -46.72 20.29
CA GLN A 426 -34.45 -46.80 21.24
C GLN A 426 -35.82 -46.64 20.56
N ALA A 427 -35.96 -45.71 19.62
CA ALA A 427 -37.17 -45.53 18.83
C ALA A 427 -37.49 -46.77 17.98
N ALA A 428 -36.49 -47.42 17.40
CA ALA A 428 -36.63 -48.67 16.65
C ALA A 428 -37.08 -49.85 17.58
N MET A 429 -36.53 -49.92 18.79
CA MET A 429 -36.93 -50.91 19.80
C MET A 429 -38.37 -50.69 20.29
N ILE A 430 -38.76 -49.47 20.55
CA ILE A 430 -40.16 -49.09 20.93
C ILE A 430 -41.13 -49.47 19.80
N ARG A 431 -40.80 -49.23 18.53
CA ARG A 431 -41.62 -49.62 17.38
C ARG A 431 -41.76 -51.16 17.28
N LYS A 432 -40.70 -51.92 17.55
CA LYS A 432 -40.76 -53.38 17.59
C LYS A 432 -41.65 -53.88 18.73
N LEU A 433 -41.54 -53.33 19.91
CA LEU A 433 -42.32 -53.71 21.08
C LEU A 433 -43.82 -53.31 20.93
N SER A 434 -44.12 -52.14 20.38
CA SER A 434 -45.49 -51.70 20.10
C SER A 434 -46.17 -52.50 19.00
N GLY A 435 -45.40 -52.87 17.94
CA GLY A 435 -45.89 -53.78 16.87
C GLY A 435 -46.23 -55.18 17.36
N THR A 436 -45.53 -55.67 18.39
CA THR A 436 -45.81 -57.00 18.99
C THR A 436 -47.08 -56.95 19.92
N LYS A 437 -47.31 -55.81 20.60
CA LYS A 437 -48.54 -55.65 21.39
C LYS A 437 -49.77 -55.50 20.49
N THR A 438 -49.72 -54.80 19.36
CA THR A 438 -50.85 -54.70 18.43
C THR A 438 -51.22 -56.02 17.77
N LYS A 439 -50.29 -56.97 17.55
CA LYS A 439 -50.60 -58.32 17.05
C LYS A 439 -51.27 -59.17 18.13
N LYS A 440 -50.87 -59.10 19.42
CA LYS A 440 -51.51 -59.80 20.51
C LYS A 440 -52.92 -59.27 20.83
N THR A 441 -53.15 -57.98 20.75
CA THR A 441 -54.46 -57.37 21.00
C THR A 441 -55.44 -57.62 19.84
N ARG A 442 -55.01 -57.76 18.60
CA ARG A 442 -55.87 -58.11 17.45
C ARG A 442 -56.33 -59.56 17.50
N VAL A 443 -55.62 -60.51 18.15
CA VAL A 443 -56.04 -61.92 18.32
C VAL A 443 -57.05 -62.06 19.48
N ALA A 444 -56.99 -61.20 20.52
CA ALA A 444 -57.88 -61.23 21.66
C ALA A 444 -59.26 -60.53 21.41
N ILE A 445 -59.36 -59.65 20.38
CA ILE A 445 -60.62 -58.87 20.08
C ILE A 445 -61.52 -59.65 19.09
N LYS A 446 -61.12 -60.83 18.56
CA LYS A 446 -61.96 -61.57 17.64
C LYS A 446 -62.95 -62.56 18.33
N GLU A 447 -62.94 -62.62 19.70
CA GLU A 447 -63.80 -63.54 20.43
C GLU A 447 -64.84 -62.88 21.37
N SER A 448 -65.05 -61.56 21.35
CA SER A 448 -66.12 -60.96 22.15
C SER A 448 -66.70 -59.71 21.44
N THR A 449 -67.59 -59.96 20.49
CA THR A 449 -68.53 -58.93 20.05
C THR A 449 -69.95 -59.54 20.05
N ALA A 450 -70.64 -59.27 21.11
CA ALA A 450 -72.12 -59.13 21.10
C ALA A 450 -72.51 -58.18 22.21
N SER A 451 -73.35 -57.24 21.77
CA SER A 451 -74.26 -56.38 22.54
C SER A 451 -73.73 -55.12 23.26
N GLU A 452 -74.27 -54.08 22.85
CA GLU A 452 -75.03 -52.97 23.50
C GLU A 452 -74.48 -51.57 23.23
N LYS A 453 -75.35 -50.77 22.64
CA LYS A 453 -75.33 -49.31 22.40
C LYS A 453 -76.20 -48.66 23.46
N PRO A 454 -76.32 -47.30 23.53
CA PRO A 454 -75.45 -46.25 24.02
C PRO A 454 -76.09 -45.41 25.13
N ALA A 455 -75.31 -44.55 25.81
CA ALA A 455 -75.90 -43.36 26.45
C ALA A 455 -74.91 -42.22 26.55
N ALA A 456 -75.43 -41.07 26.27
CA ALA A 456 -74.77 -39.77 26.24
C ALA A 456 -74.62 -39.20 27.68
N SER A 457 -73.62 -38.39 27.94
CA SER A 457 -73.77 -36.99 28.41
C SER A 457 -72.47 -36.37 28.95
N THR A 458 -72.34 -35.11 28.57
CA THR A 458 -71.91 -33.88 29.28
C THR A 458 -70.49 -33.65 29.73
N SER A 459 -69.92 -32.71 29.02
CA SER A 459 -69.13 -31.51 29.38
C SER A 459 -68.39 -31.40 30.70
N ALA A 460 -67.12 -31.09 30.65
CA ALA A 460 -66.49 -30.05 31.51
C ALA A 460 -65.23 -29.46 30.82
N LYS A 461 -65.26 -28.14 30.74
CA LYS A 461 -64.17 -27.28 30.30
C LYS A 461 -63.00 -27.29 31.28
N ALA A 462 -61.79 -27.48 30.80
CA ALA A 462 -60.56 -27.04 31.49
C ALA A 462 -59.66 -26.27 30.58
N LYS A 463 -59.15 -25.16 31.08
CA LYS A 463 -58.40 -24.08 30.44
C LYS A 463 -57.02 -24.57 29.91
N THR A 464 -56.74 -24.25 28.68
CA THR A 464 -55.42 -24.41 28.04
C THR A 464 -54.53 -23.22 28.36
N THR A 465 -53.39 -23.49 28.97
CA THR A 465 -52.25 -22.57 29.09
C THR A 465 -51.47 -22.55 27.75
N LYS A 466 -51.27 -21.35 27.22
CA LYS A 466 -50.49 -21.11 26.00
C LYS A 466 -49.02 -21.42 26.23
N THR A 467 -48.49 -22.39 25.51
CA THR A 467 -47.04 -22.61 25.33
C THR A 467 -46.53 -21.73 24.20
N ARG A 468 -45.49 -20.98 24.48
CA ARG A 468 -44.76 -20.13 23.54
C ARG A 468 -44.15 -20.98 22.39
N LYS A 469 -44.46 -20.60 21.15
CA LYS A 469 -43.82 -21.08 19.96
C LYS A 469 -42.35 -20.58 19.93
N ALA A 470 -41.38 -21.49 19.89
CA ALA A 470 -40.01 -21.19 19.57
C ALA A 470 -39.93 -20.87 18.08
N THR A 471 -39.43 -19.68 17.76
CA THR A 471 -39.08 -19.27 16.39
C THR A 471 -37.76 -19.94 16.01
N SER A 472 -37.81 -20.87 15.06
CA SER A 472 -36.64 -21.42 14.41
C SER A 472 -36.00 -20.37 13.49
N GLU A 473 -34.71 -20.12 13.63
CA GLU A 473 -33.95 -19.31 12.69
C GLU A 473 -33.95 -19.97 11.30
N PRO A 474 -34.11 -19.17 10.23
CA PRO A 474 -34.13 -19.72 8.87
C PRO A 474 -32.75 -20.25 8.47
N SER A 475 -32.70 -21.37 7.79
CA SER A 475 -31.49 -21.99 7.31
C SER A 475 -30.76 -21.10 6.29
N LEU A 476 -29.44 -21.20 6.22
CA LEU A 476 -28.58 -20.46 5.24
C LEU A 476 -29.05 -20.61 3.79
N ARG A 477 -29.73 -21.71 3.44
CA ARG A 477 -30.34 -21.91 2.12
C ARG A 477 -31.58 -21.04 1.90
N GLU A 478 -32.37 -20.75 2.94
CA GLU A 478 -33.54 -19.86 2.83
C GLU A 478 -33.13 -18.39 2.78
N LEU A 479 -32.08 -17.99 3.52
CA LEU A 479 -31.47 -16.65 3.41
C LEU A 479 -30.87 -16.40 2.00
N ALA A 480 -30.18 -17.38 1.42
CA ALA A 480 -29.64 -17.28 0.07
C ALA A 480 -30.74 -17.15 -1.01
N ARG A 481 -31.87 -17.88 -0.87
CA ARG A 481 -33.01 -17.77 -1.78
C ARG A 481 -33.70 -16.42 -1.68
N LYS A 482 -33.79 -15.83 -0.47
CA LYS A 482 -34.38 -14.51 -0.25
C LYS A 482 -33.53 -13.39 -0.87
N LEU A 483 -32.19 -13.45 -0.75
CA LEU A 483 -31.27 -12.51 -1.39
C LEU A 483 -31.33 -12.56 -2.94
N ILE A 484 -31.48 -13.75 -3.52
CA ILE A 484 -31.61 -13.91 -4.98
C ILE A 484 -32.96 -13.37 -5.48
N SER A 485 -34.05 -13.54 -4.73
CA SER A 485 -35.38 -13.01 -5.10
C SER A 485 -35.45 -11.48 -4.96
N GLU A 486 -34.78 -10.88 -3.99
CA GLU A 486 -34.74 -9.42 -3.80
C GLU A 486 -33.86 -8.71 -4.85
N SER A 487 -32.80 -9.36 -5.34
CA SER A 487 -31.96 -8.82 -6.44
C SER A 487 -32.66 -8.84 -7.80
N SER A 488 -33.59 -9.79 -8.02
CA SER A 488 -34.38 -9.88 -9.26
C SER A 488 -35.53 -8.88 -9.34
N ALA A 489 -36.06 -8.44 -8.19
CA ALA A 489 -37.17 -7.49 -8.13
C ALA A 489 -36.77 -6.02 -8.37
N LYS A 490 -35.47 -5.68 -8.30
CA LYS A 490 -34.97 -4.30 -8.54
C LYS A 490 -34.68 -3.97 -10.02
N LYS A 491 -34.88 -4.89 -10.95
CA LYS A 491 -34.59 -4.69 -12.39
C LYS A 491 -35.77 -4.34 -13.28
N THR A 492 -36.98 -4.14 -12.76
CA THR A 492 -38.16 -3.78 -13.58
C THR A 492 -38.95 -2.64 -12.95
N ALA A 493 -38.52 -1.39 -13.22
CA ALA A 493 -39.39 -0.23 -13.14
C ALA A 493 -39.04 0.75 -14.27
N PRO A 494 -40.01 1.17 -15.13
CA PRO A 494 -39.72 2.04 -16.25
C PRO A 494 -39.71 3.51 -15.85
N LEU A 495 -38.70 4.22 -16.31
CA LEU A 495 -38.56 5.68 -16.18
C LEU A 495 -39.55 6.40 -17.09
N LYS A 496 -40.47 7.16 -16.51
CA LYS A 496 -41.36 8.11 -17.20
C LYS A 496 -40.55 9.30 -17.74
N LYS A 497 -40.68 9.50 -19.08
CA LYS A 497 -40.21 10.68 -19.83
C LYS A 497 -40.94 11.94 -19.37
N LYS A 498 -40.21 13.04 -19.12
CA LYS A 498 -40.73 14.40 -19.30
C LYS A 498 -39.88 15.11 -20.34
N ALA A 499 -40.57 15.56 -21.41
CA ALA A 499 -40.04 16.32 -22.51
C ALA A 499 -40.01 17.82 -22.13
N THR A 500 -39.01 18.56 -22.62
CA THR A 500 -39.13 19.72 -23.53
C THR A 500 -37.78 20.46 -23.57
N GLY A 501 -37.37 20.85 -24.78
CA GLY A 501 -36.27 21.79 -25.02
C GLY A 501 -35.56 21.55 -26.35
N LYS A 502 -36.11 22.11 -27.43
CA LYS A 502 -35.50 22.23 -28.76
C LYS A 502 -34.16 22.98 -28.71
N MET A 503 -33.12 22.50 -29.42
CA MET A 503 -32.29 23.36 -30.28
C MET A 503 -31.41 22.52 -31.22
N THR A 504 -31.67 22.73 -32.49
CA THR A 504 -30.89 22.76 -33.75
C THR A 504 -29.62 21.88 -33.92
N ALA A 505 -29.74 21.07 -34.95
CA ALA A 505 -28.71 20.23 -35.56
C ALA A 505 -27.71 21.03 -36.40
N THR A 506 -26.43 20.66 -36.30
CA THR A 506 -25.48 20.92 -37.38
C THR A 506 -24.76 19.61 -37.74
N LYS A 507 -24.88 19.26 -39.00
CA LYS A 507 -24.30 18.08 -39.66
C LYS A 507 -22.77 18.22 -39.76
N ALA A 508 -22.01 17.20 -39.41
CA ALA A 508 -20.70 16.96 -39.97
C ALA A 508 -20.55 15.48 -40.36
N LYS A 509 -20.06 15.29 -41.55
CA LYS A 509 -19.97 14.04 -42.30
C LYS A 509 -18.91 13.08 -41.73
N THR A 510 -19.29 11.82 -41.67
CA THR A 510 -18.41 10.65 -41.48
C THR A 510 -17.61 10.34 -42.75
N ALA A 511 -16.32 10.04 -42.58
CA ALA A 511 -15.53 9.30 -43.56
C ALA A 511 -14.81 8.16 -42.85
N SER A 512 -15.22 6.96 -43.25
CA SER A 512 -14.63 5.68 -42.83
C SER A 512 -13.38 5.39 -43.67
N ALA A 513 -12.29 4.92 -43.05
CA ALA A 513 -11.20 4.23 -43.75
C ALA A 513 -10.70 3.05 -42.90
N LYS A 514 -10.88 1.85 -43.48
CA LYS A 514 -10.27 0.58 -43.04
C LYS A 514 -8.79 0.54 -43.47
N PRO A 515 -7.86 -0.03 -42.72
CA PRO A 515 -6.58 -0.46 -43.25
C PRO A 515 -6.58 -1.95 -43.60
N LYS A 516 -6.03 -2.26 -44.77
CA LYS A 516 -5.74 -3.58 -45.31
C LYS A 516 -4.47 -4.18 -44.68
N ALA A 517 -4.53 -5.49 -44.42
CA ALA A 517 -3.40 -6.34 -44.11
C ALA A 517 -2.47 -6.51 -45.34
N ALA A 518 -1.18 -6.53 -45.13
CA ALA A 518 -0.18 -7.04 -46.08
C ALA A 518 0.79 -7.97 -45.37
N ALA A 519 0.77 -9.22 -45.79
CA ALA A 519 1.72 -10.26 -45.47
C ALA A 519 3.01 -10.07 -46.29
N SER A 520 4.18 -10.29 -45.69
CA SER A 520 5.38 -10.56 -46.47
C SER A 520 6.24 -11.68 -45.83
N LYS A 521 6.64 -12.57 -46.72
CA LYS A 521 7.32 -13.84 -46.53
C LYS A 521 8.79 -13.67 -46.12
N SER A 522 9.25 -14.67 -45.38
CA SER A 522 10.63 -15.01 -45.06
C SER A 522 11.49 -15.34 -46.31
N THR A 523 12.75 -14.93 -46.29
CA THR A 523 13.84 -15.72 -46.93
C THR A 523 15.13 -15.53 -46.15
N ALA A 524 15.74 -16.66 -45.85
CA ALA A 524 17.03 -16.83 -45.22
C ALA A 524 18.16 -16.55 -46.24
N GLY A 525 19.27 -16.06 -45.75
CA GLY A 525 20.49 -15.95 -46.55
C GLY A 525 21.73 -15.79 -45.68
N THR A 526 22.56 -16.80 -45.73
CA THR A 526 23.75 -17.09 -44.92
C THR A 526 25.01 -16.45 -45.51
N VAL A 527 26.00 -16.09 -44.61
CA VAL A 527 27.47 -16.20 -44.75
C VAL A 527 28.24 -15.09 -45.52
N LYS A 528 29.19 -14.40 -44.92
CA LYS A 528 30.60 -14.65 -44.68
C LYS A 528 31.41 -13.41 -44.30
N THR A 529 32.25 -13.62 -43.32
CA THR A 529 33.42 -12.82 -42.91
C THR A 529 34.33 -12.31 -44.03
N LYS A 530 34.88 -11.08 -43.88
CA LYS A 530 36.32 -10.82 -44.06
C LYS A 530 36.76 -9.47 -43.50
N THR A 531 37.83 -9.52 -42.76
CA THR A 531 38.75 -8.49 -42.28
C THR A 531 39.42 -7.67 -43.40
N ALA A 532 39.68 -6.38 -43.16
CA ALA A 532 40.98 -5.74 -43.27
C ALA A 532 40.94 -4.20 -43.17
N ALA A 533 41.75 -3.70 -42.33
CA ALA A 533 42.54 -2.51 -42.17
C ALA A 533 42.61 -1.46 -43.31
N GLY A 534 42.71 -0.19 -42.93
CA GLY A 534 43.17 0.87 -43.81
C GLY A 534 42.94 2.29 -43.32
N THR A 535 43.93 2.85 -42.69
CA THR A 535 44.20 4.24 -42.35
C THR A 535 44.03 5.25 -43.49
N LYS A 536 43.59 6.50 -43.23
CA LYS A 536 44.27 7.81 -43.43
C LYS A 536 43.31 9.01 -43.41
N LYS A 537 43.55 9.91 -42.51
CA LYS A 537 43.76 11.38 -42.50
C LYS A 537 43.37 12.18 -43.75
N THR A 538 42.67 13.31 -43.48
CA THR A 538 42.96 14.75 -43.79
C THR A 538 41.62 15.50 -43.79
N ALA A 539 41.39 16.47 -42.99
CA ALA A 539 41.80 17.86 -42.84
C ALA A 539 41.02 18.87 -43.72
N VAL A 540 40.44 19.88 -43.01
CA VAL A 540 40.40 21.30 -43.38
C VAL A 540 39.25 21.80 -44.27
N LYS A 541 38.32 22.63 -43.77
CA LYS A 541 38.28 24.10 -43.84
C LYS A 541 36.88 24.66 -43.54
N LYS A 542 36.86 25.65 -42.63
CA LYS A 542 35.91 26.76 -42.58
C LYS A 542 36.18 27.73 -43.72
N PRO A 543 35.27 28.65 -44.11
CA PRO A 543 35.01 29.92 -43.43
C PRO A 543 33.59 30.49 -43.62
N LEU A 544 33.08 31.28 -42.68
CA LEU A 544 33.10 32.71 -42.41
C LEU A 544 32.16 33.62 -43.23
N LYS A 545 31.47 34.49 -42.45
CA LYS A 545 30.98 35.87 -42.72
C LYS A 545 29.56 36.02 -43.31
N LYS A 546 28.73 37.01 -43.00
CA LYS A 546 28.70 38.24 -42.18
C LYS A 546 27.26 38.73 -42.17
N ALA A 547 26.76 39.21 -41.06
CA ALA A 547 26.35 40.60 -40.71
C ALA A 547 25.18 41.18 -41.54
N THR A 548 24.22 41.92 -41.03
CA THR A 548 24.24 43.17 -40.29
C THR A 548 22.79 43.58 -39.88
N LYS A 549 22.67 44.18 -38.70
CA LYS A 549 21.92 45.36 -38.27
C LYS A 549 20.51 45.69 -38.82
N ALA A 550 19.53 45.94 -37.91
CA ALA A 550 18.98 47.29 -37.75
C ALA A 550 18.21 47.46 -36.42
N LYS A 551 18.54 48.57 -35.78
CA LYS A 551 17.95 49.19 -34.58
C LYS A 551 16.64 49.93 -34.91
N LYS A 552 15.73 50.06 -33.89
CA LYS A 552 15.10 51.31 -33.38
C LYS A 552 13.98 50.88 -32.41
N ALA A 553 13.98 51.09 -31.15
CA ALA A 553 13.80 52.28 -30.30
C ALA A 553 12.50 53.08 -30.58
N VAL A 554 11.56 53.02 -29.62
CA VAL A 554 10.80 54.21 -29.19
C VAL A 554 10.50 54.08 -27.68
N LYS A 555 10.76 55.19 -27.03
CA LYS A 555 10.70 55.54 -25.62
C LYS A 555 9.28 55.88 -25.16
N ALA A 556 9.00 55.59 -23.88
CA ALA A 556 8.39 56.45 -22.84
C ALA A 556 6.92 56.89 -22.99
N THR A 557 6.10 56.67 -21.95
CA THR A 557 5.69 57.80 -21.10
C THR A 557 5.14 57.30 -19.75
N VAL A 558 5.71 57.85 -18.69
CA VAL A 558 5.29 57.85 -17.29
C VAL A 558 4.13 58.82 -17.13
N LYS A 559 3.09 58.47 -16.34
CA LYS A 559 2.52 59.45 -15.40
C LYS A 559 1.76 58.80 -14.25
N LYS A 560 2.16 59.24 -13.09
CA LYS A 560 1.56 59.11 -11.77
C LYS A 560 0.10 59.56 -11.74
N THR A 561 -0.71 58.92 -10.90
CA THR A 561 -1.62 59.70 -10.06
C THR A 561 -1.75 59.02 -8.69
N LYS A 562 -1.52 59.81 -7.68
CA LYS A 562 -1.65 59.57 -6.25
C LYS A 562 -3.11 59.76 -5.80
N ALA A 563 -3.49 58.99 -4.80
CA ALA A 563 -4.15 59.39 -3.56
C ALA A 563 -5.69 59.33 -3.44
N LYS A 564 -6.03 58.77 -2.29
CA LYS A 564 -7.20 58.97 -1.41
C LYS A 564 -8.42 58.08 -1.71
N LYS A 565 -8.71 57.16 -0.89
CA LYS A 565 -9.19 57.19 0.48
C LYS A 565 -8.87 55.88 1.19
#